data_94f3134c3ea540309c3cf617c7234e5e
#
_entry.id   94f3134c3ea540309c3cf617c7234e5e
#
_cell.length_a   1.000
_cell.length_b   1.000
_cell.length_c   1.000
_cell.angle_alpha   90.00
_cell.angle_beta   90.00
_cell.angle_gamma   90.00
#
_symmetry.space_group_name_H-M   'P 1'
#
loop_
_entity.id
_entity.type
_entity.pdbx_description
1 polymer ?
#
loop_
_entity_poly.entity_id
_entity_poly.type
_entity_poly.pdbx_seq_one_letter_code
_entity_poly.pdbx_strand_id
1 'polypeptide(L)'
;GFAQSGDGVGAIELFMRMKEAGFLSNQGTLTSVLRACTGLVTLEVGRQVHAHVLKYDKDLILHNALLDMYCKCGSLQDADALFGRMPQRDVISWSTMISGLAQNGRSIEALKVFDMMKSEGPRPNHITMVGVLFACSHAGLVEDGWYYFSSMEKLFGIQPEREHCNCMVDLLGRAGKLDDAVKFIHEMNFQPDSVIWRTLLGACRMHKNADLAAYAAKEILRLEPDDQGARILLSNTYADLRQWADAEKSWKMMRDRGVKKDPGRSWIELGKQVHVFIAGDLSHPCSESIIQELSRLFSRVTNLGYTPQTEFVLQDLATEQKEDLLKYHSEKLAIAFGTMNAMEGKPIRIMKNLRICGDCHAFAKLVSKSEGKVIIIRDPVRFHHFQDGVCSCNDYW
;
A
#
# COMPACT_ATOMS: atom_id res chain seq x y z
N GLY A 1 3.32 23.12 13.08
CA GLY A 1 2.92 22.39 14.30
C GLY A 1 3.07 20.87 14.14
N PHE A 2 2.65 20.08 15.10
CA PHE A 2 2.83 18.62 15.19
C PHE A 2 2.53 17.84 13.89
N ALA A 3 1.42 18.12 13.22
CA ALA A 3 1.09 17.46 11.94
C ALA A 3 2.06 17.76 10.80
N GLN A 4 2.79 18.90 10.86
CA GLN A 4 3.79 19.26 9.85
C GLN A 4 5.17 18.66 10.17
N SER A 5 5.47 18.44 11.46
CA SER A 5 6.70 17.76 11.90
C SER A 5 6.62 16.24 11.81
N GLY A 6 5.48 15.68 11.36
CA GLY A 6 5.29 14.23 11.27
C GLY A 6 4.76 13.57 12.56
N ASP A 7 4.62 14.32 13.64
CA ASP A 7 4.02 13.82 14.89
C ASP A 7 2.48 13.85 14.82
N GLY A 8 1.93 12.84 14.15
CA GLY A 8 0.49 12.69 13.99
C GLY A 8 -0.22 12.36 15.31
N VAL A 9 0.43 11.60 16.20
CA VAL A 9 -0.15 11.23 17.52
C VAL A 9 -0.30 12.47 18.37
N GLY A 10 0.75 13.26 18.53
CA GLY A 10 0.70 14.51 19.28
C GLY A 10 -0.31 15.52 18.70
N ALA A 11 -0.51 15.52 17.37
CA ALA A 11 -1.51 16.36 16.72
C ALA A 11 -2.96 15.95 17.12
N ILE A 12 -3.25 14.65 17.16
CA ILE A 12 -4.57 14.12 17.55
C ILE A 12 -4.81 14.34 19.04
N GLU A 13 -3.84 14.05 19.89
CA GLU A 13 -3.94 14.28 21.34
C GLU A 13 -4.22 15.74 21.68
N LEU A 14 -3.48 16.67 21.04
CA LEU A 14 -3.70 18.09 21.26
C LEU A 14 -5.09 18.53 20.80
N PHE A 15 -5.59 17.99 19.69
CA PHE A 15 -6.95 18.25 19.23
C PHE A 15 -7.99 17.77 20.24
N MET A 16 -7.83 16.58 20.81
CA MET A 16 -8.74 16.07 21.84
C MET A 16 -8.74 16.95 23.08
N ARG A 17 -7.55 17.32 23.57
CA ARG A 17 -7.43 18.27 24.71
C ARG A 17 -8.04 19.63 24.41
N MET A 18 -7.87 20.15 23.19
CA MET A 18 -8.50 21.40 22.76
C MET A 18 -10.03 21.33 22.84
N LYS A 19 -10.62 20.20 22.43
CA LYS A 19 -12.06 19.95 22.53
C LYS A 19 -12.55 19.85 23.99
N GLU A 20 -11.83 19.09 24.80
CA GLU A 20 -12.13 18.95 26.25
C GLU A 20 -12.10 20.31 26.97
N ALA A 21 -11.19 21.20 26.56
CA ALA A 21 -11.09 22.56 27.07
C ALA A 21 -12.14 23.53 26.48
N GLY A 22 -13.06 23.03 25.62
CA GLY A 22 -14.16 23.82 25.07
C GLY A 22 -13.79 24.75 23.91
N PHE A 23 -12.58 24.67 23.37
CA PHE A 23 -12.18 25.49 22.25
C PHE A 23 -12.78 25.00 20.92
N LEU A 24 -13.19 25.96 20.08
CA LEU A 24 -13.69 25.67 18.75
C LEU A 24 -12.55 25.43 17.77
N SER A 25 -12.69 24.38 16.95
CA SER A 25 -11.76 24.11 15.86
C SER A 25 -12.03 25.03 14.65
N ASN A 26 -10.98 25.53 14.04
CA ASN A 26 -11.06 26.26 12.77
C ASN A 26 -10.60 25.36 11.61
N GLN A 27 -10.68 25.88 10.37
CA GLN A 27 -10.25 25.18 9.14
C GLN A 27 -8.84 24.60 9.26
N GLY A 28 -7.86 25.41 9.71
CA GLY A 28 -6.47 24.98 9.85
C GLY A 28 -6.28 23.86 10.86
N THR A 29 -7.03 23.90 11.97
CA THR A 29 -7.05 22.82 12.98
C THR A 29 -7.57 21.53 12.38
N LEU A 30 -8.76 21.57 11.72
CA LEU A 30 -9.38 20.38 11.13
C LEU A 30 -8.54 19.77 10.03
N THR A 31 -7.98 20.61 9.13
CA THR A 31 -7.07 20.14 8.07
C THR A 31 -5.81 19.48 8.63
N SER A 32 -5.24 20.04 9.70
CA SER A 32 -4.05 19.46 10.36
C SER A 32 -4.33 18.10 10.98
N VAL A 33 -5.48 17.97 11.65
CA VAL A 33 -5.90 16.69 12.28
C VAL A 33 -6.25 15.65 11.21
N LEU A 34 -6.94 16.04 10.14
CA LEU A 34 -7.22 15.13 9.02
C LEU A 34 -5.91 14.62 8.38
N ARG A 35 -4.90 15.48 8.21
CA ARG A 35 -3.57 15.05 7.75
C ARG A 35 -2.90 14.07 8.72
N ALA A 36 -3.03 14.29 10.02
CA ALA A 36 -2.55 13.35 11.03
C ALA A 36 -3.28 11.99 10.94
N CYS A 37 -4.61 12.02 10.79
CA CYS A 37 -5.41 10.80 10.59
C CYS A 37 -4.98 10.04 9.31
N THR A 38 -4.69 10.77 8.24
CA THR A 38 -4.19 10.20 6.98
C THR A 38 -2.83 9.50 7.18
N GLY A 39 -1.91 10.14 7.89
CA GLY A 39 -0.56 9.58 8.14
C GLY A 39 -0.58 8.34 9.03
N LEU A 40 -1.44 8.35 10.06
CA LEU A 40 -1.59 7.25 11.01
C LEU A 40 -2.62 6.20 10.56
N VAL A 41 -3.38 6.49 9.49
CA VAL A 41 -4.48 5.65 8.98
C VAL A 41 -5.59 5.40 10.04
N THR A 42 -5.88 6.41 10.85
CA THR A 42 -6.88 6.34 11.93
C THR A 42 -8.26 6.79 11.43
N LEU A 43 -9.00 5.83 10.85
CA LEU A 43 -10.31 6.12 10.23
C LEU A 43 -11.35 6.63 11.21
N GLU A 44 -11.44 6.03 12.41
CA GLU A 44 -12.48 6.38 13.38
C GLU A 44 -12.31 7.80 13.90
N VAL A 45 -11.06 8.24 14.14
CA VAL A 45 -10.78 9.64 14.48
C VAL A 45 -11.14 10.57 13.31
N GLY A 46 -10.79 10.17 12.08
CA GLY A 46 -11.15 10.90 10.87
C GLY A 46 -12.66 11.09 10.70
N ARG A 47 -13.47 10.07 10.99
CA ARG A 47 -14.94 10.16 11.01
C ARG A 47 -15.48 11.10 12.08
N GLN A 48 -14.87 11.13 13.28
CA GLN A 48 -15.23 12.10 14.31
C GLN A 48 -14.92 13.54 13.85
N VAL A 49 -13.79 13.74 13.18
CA VAL A 49 -13.44 15.06 12.62
C VAL A 49 -14.40 15.44 11.49
N HIS A 50 -14.86 14.49 10.66
CA HIS A 50 -15.86 14.74 9.63
C HIS A 50 -17.15 15.39 10.22
N ALA A 51 -17.62 14.91 11.36
CA ALA A 51 -18.78 15.51 12.02
C ALA A 51 -18.58 17.00 12.35
N HIS A 52 -17.36 17.45 12.59
CA HIS A 52 -17.06 18.87 12.80
C HIS A 52 -16.96 19.65 11.48
N VAL A 53 -16.53 18.98 10.39
CA VAL A 53 -16.42 19.59 9.05
C VAL A 53 -17.80 19.91 8.48
N LEU A 54 -18.85 19.19 8.85
CA LEU A 54 -20.24 19.47 8.40
C LEU A 54 -20.70 20.90 8.64
N LYS A 55 -20.08 21.63 9.57
CA LYS A 55 -20.33 23.06 9.79
C LYS A 55 -19.73 23.97 8.71
N TYR A 56 -18.83 23.43 7.89
CA TYR A 56 -18.07 24.13 6.85
C TYR A 56 -18.42 23.59 5.45
N ASP A 57 -19.71 23.39 5.18
CA ASP A 57 -20.27 22.70 4.01
C ASP A 57 -19.77 23.23 2.64
N LYS A 58 -19.29 24.47 2.58
CA LYS A 58 -18.74 25.08 1.36
C LYS A 58 -17.21 25.15 1.31
N ASP A 59 -16.52 24.61 2.31
CA ASP A 59 -15.06 24.69 2.38
C ASP A 59 -14.40 23.56 1.57
N LEU A 60 -13.99 23.89 0.35
CA LEU A 60 -13.37 22.96 -0.58
C LEU A 60 -12.05 22.35 -0.04
N ILE A 61 -11.28 23.13 0.74
CA ILE A 61 -10.01 22.64 1.34
C ILE A 61 -10.30 21.54 2.35
N LEU A 62 -11.32 21.71 3.19
CA LEU A 62 -11.73 20.70 4.16
C LEU A 62 -12.32 19.45 3.48
N HIS A 63 -13.12 19.63 2.42
CA HIS A 63 -13.65 18.51 1.66
C HIS A 63 -12.53 17.72 0.98
N ASN A 64 -11.54 18.38 0.37
CA ASN A 64 -10.38 17.70 -0.22
C ASN A 64 -9.52 16.97 0.83
N ALA A 65 -9.34 17.56 2.01
CA ALA A 65 -8.62 16.91 3.10
C ALA A 65 -9.37 15.69 3.66
N LEU A 66 -10.69 15.75 3.76
CA LEU A 66 -11.55 14.61 4.13
C LEU A 66 -11.50 13.51 3.07
N LEU A 67 -11.58 13.88 1.79
CA LEU A 67 -11.53 12.94 0.69
C LEU A 67 -10.19 12.19 0.69
N ASP A 68 -9.07 12.91 0.85
CA ASP A 68 -7.73 12.32 0.97
C ASP A 68 -7.64 11.36 2.17
N MET A 69 -8.18 11.78 3.33
CA MET A 69 -8.21 10.95 4.53
C MET A 69 -9.00 9.66 4.30
N TYR A 70 -10.19 9.71 3.71
CA TYR A 70 -10.99 8.53 3.44
C TYR A 70 -10.32 7.59 2.44
N CYS A 71 -9.76 8.12 1.35
CA CYS A 71 -9.01 7.34 0.36
C CYS A 71 -7.80 6.62 1.00
N LYS A 72 -7.01 7.35 1.78
CA LYS A 72 -5.78 6.83 2.42
C LYS A 72 -6.04 6.00 3.68
N CYS A 73 -7.27 6.02 4.20
CA CYS A 73 -7.72 5.09 5.24
C CYS A 73 -8.48 3.87 4.65
N GLY A 74 -8.56 3.74 3.32
CA GLY A 74 -9.19 2.60 2.65
C GLY A 74 -10.71 2.57 2.82
N SER A 75 -11.36 3.72 3.06
CA SER A 75 -12.81 3.83 3.20
C SER A 75 -13.43 4.45 1.96
N LEU A 76 -13.36 3.69 0.84
CA LEU A 76 -13.82 4.18 -0.46
C LEU A 76 -15.32 4.50 -0.49
N GLN A 77 -16.14 3.79 0.27
CA GLN A 77 -17.58 4.09 0.37
C GLN A 77 -17.82 5.49 0.91
N ASP A 78 -17.10 5.88 1.97
CA ASP A 78 -17.18 7.24 2.52
C ASP A 78 -16.60 8.28 1.55
N ALA A 79 -15.51 7.92 0.83
CA ALA A 79 -14.90 8.78 -0.18
C ALA A 79 -15.85 9.03 -1.36
N ASP A 80 -16.46 7.98 -1.91
CA ASP A 80 -17.44 8.06 -3.01
C ASP A 80 -18.65 8.91 -2.59
N ALA A 81 -19.20 8.66 -1.38
CA ALA A 81 -20.33 9.41 -0.86
C ALA A 81 -20.00 10.90 -0.68
N LEU A 82 -18.79 11.20 -0.18
CA LEU A 82 -18.34 12.58 -0.01
C LEU A 82 -18.15 13.24 -1.37
N PHE A 83 -17.40 12.59 -2.29
CA PHE A 83 -17.13 13.12 -3.62
C PHE A 83 -18.43 13.41 -4.41
N GLY A 84 -19.42 12.50 -4.31
CA GLY A 84 -20.74 12.69 -4.94
C GLY A 84 -21.54 13.87 -4.39
N ARG A 85 -21.35 14.21 -3.11
CA ARG A 85 -22.07 15.33 -2.43
C ARG A 85 -21.35 16.67 -2.49
N MET A 86 -20.06 16.70 -2.90
CA MET A 86 -19.31 17.96 -2.98
C MET A 86 -19.98 18.92 -3.99
N PRO A 87 -20.37 20.14 -3.55
CA PRO A 87 -21.06 21.11 -4.41
C PRO A 87 -20.15 21.65 -5.53
N GLN A 88 -18.85 21.67 -5.27
CA GLN A 88 -17.82 22.05 -6.24
C GLN A 88 -16.65 21.08 -6.12
N ARG A 89 -16.04 20.77 -7.27
CA ARG A 89 -14.87 19.89 -7.37
C ARG A 89 -13.79 20.59 -8.18
N ASP A 90 -12.63 20.76 -7.60
CA ASP A 90 -11.46 21.29 -8.29
C ASP A 90 -10.52 20.15 -8.77
N VAL A 91 -9.42 20.52 -9.39
CA VAL A 91 -8.42 19.54 -9.85
C VAL A 91 -7.87 18.68 -8.71
N ILE A 92 -7.84 19.20 -7.47
CA ILE A 92 -7.38 18.44 -6.30
C ILE A 92 -8.41 17.37 -5.94
N SER A 93 -9.71 17.72 -5.91
CA SER A 93 -10.79 16.76 -5.64
C SER A 93 -10.75 15.57 -6.60
N TRP A 94 -10.67 15.84 -7.90
CA TRP A 94 -10.62 14.83 -8.95
C TRP A 94 -9.36 13.97 -8.86
N SER A 95 -8.18 14.59 -8.72
CA SER A 95 -6.91 13.86 -8.63
C SER A 95 -6.83 13.01 -7.37
N THR A 96 -7.37 13.49 -6.25
CA THR A 96 -7.45 12.73 -4.99
C THR A 96 -8.33 11.49 -5.16
N MET A 97 -9.49 11.63 -5.81
CA MET A 97 -10.38 10.50 -6.04
C MET A 97 -9.78 9.47 -7.00
N ILE A 98 -9.17 9.89 -8.11
CA ILE A 98 -8.49 9.03 -9.08
C ILE A 98 -7.37 8.24 -8.39
N SER A 99 -6.47 8.94 -7.68
CA SER A 99 -5.35 8.31 -6.97
C SER A 99 -5.83 7.39 -5.84
N GLY A 100 -6.87 7.82 -5.12
CA GLY A 100 -7.47 7.03 -4.03
C GLY A 100 -8.05 5.71 -4.53
N LEU A 101 -8.82 5.72 -5.60
CA LEU A 101 -9.36 4.51 -6.23
C LEU A 101 -8.25 3.57 -6.70
N ALA A 102 -7.24 4.12 -7.39
CA ALA A 102 -6.11 3.34 -7.89
C ALA A 102 -5.32 2.66 -6.77
N GLN A 103 -5.01 3.39 -5.68
CA GLN A 103 -4.30 2.85 -4.51
C GLN A 103 -5.10 1.77 -3.76
N ASN A 104 -6.42 1.81 -3.86
CA ASN A 104 -7.31 0.83 -3.25
C ASN A 104 -7.66 -0.35 -4.19
N GLY A 105 -6.97 -0.50 -5.33
CA GLY A 105 -7.16 -1.60 -6.26
C GLY A 105 -8.39 -1.46 -7.17
N ARG A 106 -9.05 -0.28 -7.19
CA ARG A 106 -10.18 0.03 -8.09
C ARG A 106 -9.73 0.81 -9.32
N SER A 107 -8.68 0.32 -9.98
CA SER A 107 -7.99 1.01 -11.07
C SER A 107 -8.91 1.33 -12.25
N ILE A 108 -9.81 0.42 -12.65
CA ILE A 108 -10.76 0.66 -13.74
C ILE A 108 -11.72 1.81 -13.40
N GLU A 109 -12.13 1.90 -12.14
CA GLU A 109 -13.01 2.98 -11.70
C GLU A 109 -12.25 4.31 -11.63
N ALA A 110 -10.96 4.28 -11.25
CA ALA A 110 -10.10 5.46 -11.32
C ALA A 110 -10.06 6.04 -12.76
N LEU A 111 -9.93 5.18 -13.77
CA LEU A 111 -9.94 5.60 -15.18
C LEU A 111 -11.32 6.15 -15.60
N LYS A 112 -12.43 5.56 -15.12
CA LYS A 112 -13.77 6.12 -15.36
C LYS A 112 -13.94 7.50 -14.74
N VAL A 113 -13.43 7.71 -13.51
CA VAL A 113 -13.45 9.03 -12.86
C VAL A 113 -12.60 10.04 -13.64
N PHE A 114 -11.48 9.59 -14.21
CA PHE A 114 -10.67 10.44 -15.10
C PHE A 114 -11.43 10.83 -16.39
N ASP A 115 -12.18 9.90 -16.99
CA ASP A 115 -13.03 10.21 -18.15
C ASP A 115 -14.12 11.24 -17.79
N MET A 116 -14.74 11.11 -16.63
CA MET A 116 -15.67 12.12 -16.11
C MET A 116 -14.99 13.48 -15.90
N MET A 117 -13.79 13.50 -15.32
CA MET A 117 -13.01 14.74 -15.17
C MET A 117 -12.76 15.44 -16.51
N LYS A 118 -12.45 14.69 -17.58
CA LYS A 118 -12.23 15.26 -18.92
C LYS A 118 -13.49 15.89 -19.51
N SER A 119 -14.67 15.38 -19.19
CA SER A 119 -15.95 15.86 -19.73
C SER A 119 -16.60 16.97 -18.89
N GLU A 120 -16.44 16.95 -17.58
CA GLU A 120 -17.18 17.79 -16.65
C GLU A 120 -16.30 18.75 -15.84
N GLY A 121 -15.03 18.42 -15.72
CA GLY A 121 -14.17 19.00 -14.71
C GLY A 121 -13.08 19.94 -15.24
N PRO A 122 -12.21 20.33 -14.33
CA PRO A 122 -11.05 21.13 -14.65
C PRO A 122 -10.04 20.33 -15.49
N ARG A 123 -9.13 21.04 -16.14
CA ARG A 123 -8.03 20.41 -16.87
C ARG A 123 -7.18 19.54 -15.94
N PRO A 124 -6.83 18.30 -16.33
CA PRO A 124 -5.87 17.47 -15.62
C PRO A 124 -4.53 18.18 -15.41
N ASN A 125 -3.87 17.90 -14.28
CA ASN A 125 -2.51 18.36 -14.00
C ASN A 125 -1.55 17.16 -13.86
N HIS A 126 -0.27 17.43 -13.55
CA HIS A 126 0.75 16.39 -13.38
C HIS A 126 0.32 15.33 -12.33
N ILE A 127 -0.25 15.72 -11.18
CA ILE A 127 -0.72 14.79 -10.15
C ILE A 127 -1.85 13.89 -10.67
N THR A 128 -2.77 14.45 -11.45
CA THR A 128 -3.83 13.67 -12.09
C THR A 128 -3.23 12.56 -12.97
N MET A 129 -2.23 12.92 -13.80
CA MET A 129 -1.62 11.95 -14.72
C MET A 129 -0.80 10.89 -13.99
N VAL A 130 -0.14 11.22 -12.88
CA VAL A 130 0.48 10.20 -11.99
C VAL A 130 -0.59 9.20 -11.51
N GLY A 131 -1.75 9.67 -11.06
CA GLY A 131 -2.86 8.81 -10.63
C GLY A 131 -3.38 7.90 -11.74
N VAL A 132 -3.52 8.43 -12.96
CA VAL A 132 -3.96 7.68 -14.14
C VAL A 132 -2.94 6.61 -14.54
N LEU A 133 -1.66 6.96 -14.63
CA LEU A 133 -0.59 6.01 -14.96
C LEU A 133 -0.40 4.94 -13.89
N PHE A 134 -0.56 5.33 -12.62
CA PHE A 134 -0.56 4.39 -11.50
C PHE A 134 -1.74 3.41 -11.61
N ALA A 135 -2.94 3.87 -11.99
CA ALA A 135 -4.08 3.01 -12.24
C ALA A 135 -3.80 2.02 -13.38
N CYS A 136 -3.22 2.47 -14.49
CA CYS A 136 -2.81 1.60 -15.60
C CYS A 136 -1.79 0.54 -15.14
N SER A 137 -0.77 0.97 -14.36
CA SER A 137 0.24 0.03 -13.84
C SER A 137 -0.39 -1.07 -12.98
N HIS A 138 -1.28 -0.70 -12.09
CA HIS A 138 -1.92 -1.63 -11.15
C HIS A 138 -3.04 -2.48 -11.75
N ALA A 139 -3.50 -2.16 -12.95
CA ALA A 139 -4.44 -2.97 -13.74
C ALA A 139 -3.76 -3.76 -14.89
N GLY A 140 -2.45 -3.59 -15.11
CA GLY A 140 -1.74 -4.22 -16.21
C GLY A 140 -2.10 -3.69 -17.60
N LEU A 141 -2.64 -2.45 -17.67
CA LEU A 141 -3.12 -1.83 -18.90
C LEU A 141 -1.98 -1.11 -19.63
N VAL A 142 -1.11 -1.90 -20.27
CA VAL A 142 0.12 -1.40 -20.91
C VAL A 142 -0.18 -0.43 -22.05
N GLU A 143 -1.11 -0.78 -22.93
CA GLU A 143 -1.48 0.05 -24.09
C GLU A 143 -2.11 1.38 -23.65
N ASP A 144 -3.03 1.36 -22.68
CA ASP A 144 -3.63 2.57 -22.12
C ASP A 144 -2.57 3.43 -21.44
N GLY A 145 -1.63 2.83 -20.71
CA GLY A 145 -0.53 3.54 -20.08
C GLY A 145 0.33 4.29 -21.11
N TRP A 146 0.70 3.65 -22.22
CA TRP A 146 1.41 4.28 -23.31
C TRP A 146 0.59 5.38 -23.97
N TYR A 147 -0.69 5.15 -24.19
CA TYR A 147 -1.61 6.16 -24.75
C TYR A 147 -1.66 7.42 -23.86
N TYR A 148 -1.90 7.25 -22.56
CA TYR A 148 -1.96 8.38 -21.64
C TYR A 148 -0.61 9.08 -21.50
N PHE A 149 0.50 8.35 -21.36
CA PHE A 149 1.83 8.93 -21.25
C PHE A 149 2.21 9.77 -22.48
N SER A 150 2.02 9.23 -23.69
CA SER A 150 2.32 9.95 -24.95
C SER A 150 1.37 11.11 -25.22
N SER A 151 0.17 11.09 -24.64
CA SER A 151 -0.83 12.13 -24.77
C SER A 151 -0.63 13.30 -23.81
N MET A 152 0.21 13.16 -22.77
CA MET A 152 0.37 14.17 -21.71
C MET A 152 0.69 15.56 -22.26
N GLU A 153 1.71 15.66 -23.11
CA GLU A 153 2.12 16.93 -23.69
C GLU A 153 1.10 17.45 -24.71
N LYS A 154 0.67 16.58 -25.63
CA LYS A 154 -0.16 16.96 -26.78
C LYS A 154 -1.58 17.37 -26.37
N LEU A 155 -2.20 16.62 -25.45
CA LEU A 155 -3.61 16.83 -25.07
C LEU A 155 -3.76 17.74 -23.85
N PHE A 156 -2.83 17.65 -22.91
CA PHE A 156 -2.97 18.34 -21.62
C PHE A 156 -1.91 19.43 -21.40
N GLY A 157 -0.86 19.49 -22.23
CA GLY A 157 0.25 20.45 -22.07
C GLY A 157 1.14 20.13 -20.87
N ILE A 158 1.18 18.86 -20.45
CA ILE A 158 1.92 18.39 -19.28
C ILE A 158 3.19 17.68 -19.76
N GLN A 159 4.36 18.23 -19.41
CA GLN A 159 5.62 17.55 -19.67
C GLN A 159 5.78 16.35 -18.71
N PRO A 160 6.19 15.17 -19.24
CA PRO A 160 6.49 14.04 -18.37
C PRO A 160 7.63 14.35 -17.38
N GLU A 161 7.37 14.10 -16.10
CA GLU A 161 8.31 14.23 -15.00
C GLU A 161 8.69 12.85 -14.45
N ARG A 162 9.58 12.79 -13.46
CA ARG A 162 10.12 11.54 -12.89
C ARG A 162 9.03 10.60 -12.38
N GLU A 163 8.02 11.14 -11.74
CA GLU A 163 6.90 10.39 -11.18
C GLU A 163 6.10 9.66 -12.27
N HIS A 164 5.87 10.32 -13.40
CA HIS A 164 5.19 9.73 -14.56
C HIS A 164 6.03 8.60 -15.17
N CYS A 165 7.34 8.84 -15.33
CA CYS A 165 8.26 7.84 -15.84
C CYS A 165 8.37 6.65 -14.88
N ASN A 166 8.38 6.88 -13.58
CA ASN A 166 8.38 5.80 -12.59
C ASN A 166 7.11 4.93 -12.70
N CYS A 167 5.94 5.52 -12.93
CA CYS A 167 4.71 4.76 -13.19
C CYS A 167 4.81 3.91 -14.46
N MET A 168 5.47 4.41 -15.51
CA MET A 168 5.69 3.64 -16.74
C MET A 168 6.66 2.47 -16.52
N VAL A 169 7.74 2.68 -15.77
CA VAL A 169 8.67 1.60 -15.39
C VAL A 169 7.97 0.55 -14.53
N ASP A 170 7.12 0.96 -13.58
CA ASP A 170 6.31 0.03 -12.77
C ASP A 170 5.32 -0.75 -13.65
N LEU A 171 4.66 -0.08 -14.60
CA LEU A 171 3.73 -0.71 -15.55
C LEU A 171 4.42 -1.78 -16.41
N LEU A 172 5.51 -1.42 -17.06
CA LEU A 172 6.28 -2.34 -17.91
C LEU A 172 6.88 -3.48 -17.06
N GLY A 173 7.41 -3.14 -15.89
CA GLY A 173 7.97 -4.09 -14.95
C GLY A 173 6.96 -5.13 -14.48
N ARG A 174 5.77 -4.70 -14.04
CA ARG A 174 4.68 -5.62 -13.63
C ARG A 174 4.19 -6.49 -14.77
N ALA A 175 4.15 -5.95 -15.99
CA ALA A 175 3.77 -6.69 -17.18
C ALA A 175 4.84 -7.67 -17.69
N GLY A 176 6.00 -7.77 -17.01
CA GLY A 176 7.11 -8.63 -17.41
C GLY A 176 7.92 -8.13 -18.60
N LYS A 177 7.64 -6.91 -19.09
CA LYS A 177 8.35 -6.27 -20.21
C LYS A 177 9.63 -5.59 -19.71
N LEU A 178 10.54 -6.39 -19.12
CA LEU A 178 11.72 -5.86 -18.44
C LEU A 178 12.69 -5.16 -19.41
N ASP A 179 12.87 -5.69 -20.60
CA ASP A 179 13.74 -5.09 -21.63
C ASP A 179 13.19 -3.74 -22.10
N ASP A 180 11.86 -3.65 -22.28
CA ASP A 180 11.19 -2.39 -22.63
C ASP A 180 11.35 -1.37 -21.49
N ALA A 181 11.27 -1.81 -20.22
CA ALA A 181 11.47 -0.94 -19.06
C ALA A 181 12.91 -0.39 -19.03
N VAL A 182 13.93 -1.22 -19.29
CA VAL A 182 15.33 -0.78 -19.37
C VAL A 182 15.53 0.20 -20.50
N LYS A 183 15.01 -0.12 -21.69
CA LYS A 183 15.08 0.76 -22.85
C LYS A 183 14.44 2.13 -22.53
N PHE A 184 13.24 2.12 -21.95
CA PHE A 184 12.54 3.33 -21.55
C PHE A 184 13.37 4.17 -20.57
N ILE A 185 14.01 3.53 -19.56
CA ILE A 185 14.88 4.23 -18.60
C ILE A 185 16.05 4.91 -19.30
N HIS A 186 16.67 4.26 -20.29
CA HIS A 186 17.81 4.84 -21.03
C HIS A 186 17.39 5.95 -22.01
N GLU A 187 16.15 5.96 -22.47
CA GLU A 187 15.60 6.97 -23.38
C GLU A 187 15.03 8.21 -22.65
N MET A 188 15.04 8.23 -21.31
CA MET A 188 14.59 9.39 -20.54
C MET A 188 15.45 10.64 -20.78
N ASN A 189 14.83 11.80 -20.87
CA ASN A 189 15.49 13.10 -21.05
C ASN A 189 16.23 13.61 -19.80
N PHE A 190 16.27 12.84 -18.74
CA PHE A 190 16.94 13.17 -17.47
C PHE A 190 17.60 11.92 -16.87
N GLN A 191 18.52 12.14 -15.92
CA GLN A 191 19.17 11.02 -15.23
C GLN A 191 18.18 10.30 -14.31
N PRO A 192 18.02 8.96 -14.45
CA PRO A 192 17.19 8.16 -13.55
C PRO A 192 17.71 8.26 -12.11
N ASP A 193 16.78 8.40 -11.16
CA ASP A 193 17.08 8.39 -9.73
C ASP A 193 17.02 6.98 -9.13
N SER A 194 17.33 6.87 -7.84
CA SER A 194 17.28 5.60 -7.12
C SER A 194 15.87 4.99 -7.06
N VAL A 195 14.82 5.81 -7.12
CA VAL A 195 13.43 5.34 -7.07
C VAL A 195 13.08 4.57 -8.34
N ILE A 196 13.45 5.08 -9.51
CA ILE A 196 13.22 4.43 -10.80
C ILE A 196 13.94 3.07 -10.85
N TRP A 197 15.23 3.04 -10.44
CA TRP A 197 16.00 1.79 -10.40
C TRP A 197 15.46 0.79 -9.37
N ARG A 198 14.93 1.29 -8.24
CA ARG A 198 14.30 0.44 -7.21
C ARG A 198 12.99 -0.18 -7.72
N THR A 199 12.24 0.56 -8.52
CA THR A 199 11.04 0.04 -9.19
C THR A 199 11.38 -1.09 -10.15
N LEU A 200 12.44 -0.91 -10.98
CA LEU A 200 12.94 -1.97 -11.86
C LEU A 200 13.44 -3.17 -11.07
N LEU A 201 14.20 -2.97 -10.00
CA LEU A 201 14.69 -4.06 -9.14
C LEU A 201 13.53 -4.86 -8.53
N GLY A 202 12.45 -4.20 -8.13
CA GLY A 202 11.23 -4.85 -7.66
C GLY A 202 10.57 -5.73 -8.74
N ALA A 203 10.52 -5.24 -9.97
CA ALA A 203 10.02 -5.99 -11.12
C ALA A 203 10.90 -7.20 -11.45
N CYS A 204 12.22 -7.03 -11.41
CA CYS A 204 13.17 -8.13 -11.63
C CYS A 204 12.97 -9.28 -10.64
N ARG A 205 12.65 -8.97 -9.38
CA ARG A 205 12.32 -9.99 -8.40
C ARG A 205 11.03 -10.73 -8.75
N MET A 206 9.97 -10.03 -9.14
CA MET A 206 8.69 -10.66 -9.53
C MET A 206 8.86 -11.62 -10.71
N HIS A 207 9.69 -11.24 -11.68
CA HIS A 207 9.95 -12.04 -12.89
C HIS A 207 11.23 -12.88 -12.82
N LYS A 208 11.82 -13.01 -11.63
CA LYS A 208 12.97 -13.89 -11.36
C LYS A 208 14.18 -13.63 -12.28
N ASN A 209 14.48 -12.38 -12.60
CA ASN A 209 15.62 -11.98 -13.43
C ASN A 209 16.76 -11.47 -12.53
N ALA A 210 17.71 -12.36 -12.19
CA ALA A 210 18.83 -12.04 -11.29
C ALA A 210 19.83 -11.06 -11.90
N ASP A 211 20.15 -11.20 -13.18
CA ASP A 211 21.17 -10.39 -13.84
C ASP A 211 20.74 -8.93 -13.90
N LEU A 212 19.49 -8.70 -14.30
CA LEU A 212 18.94 -7.36 -14.35
C LEU A 212 18.73 -6.78 -12.94
N ALA A 213 18.38 -7.64 -11.95
CA ALA A 213 18.30 -7.22 -10.54
C ALA A 213 19.67 -6.74 -10.02
N ALA A 214 20.75 -7.46 -10.34
CA ALA A 214 22.11 -7.07 -9.98
C ALA A 214 22.51 -5.75 -10.64
N TYR A 215 22.16 -5.56 -11.92
CA TYR A 215 22.38 -4.31 -12.64
C TYR A 215 21.63 -3.13 -11.97
N ALA A 216 20.34 -3.27 -11.75
CA ALA A 216 19.53 -2.23 -11.11
C ALA A 216 20.02 -1.90 -9.70
N ALA A 217 20.38 -2.91 -8.88
CA ALA A 217 20.94 -2.71 -7.55
C ALA A 217 22.30 -1.97 -7.61
N LYS A 218 23.15 -2.25 -8.60
CA LYS A 218 24.41 -1.54 -8.82
C LYS A 218 24.17 -0.05 -9.08
N GLU A 219 23.20 0.27 -9.93
CA GLU A 219 22.85 1.68 -10.22
C GLU A 219 22.28 2.39 -8.99
N ILE A 220 21.44 1.74 -8.18
CA ILE A 220 20.98 2.31 -6.90
C ILE A 220 22.19 2.61 -6.00
N LEU A 221 23.08 1.63 -5.81
CA LEU A 221 24.22 1.78 -4.91
C LEU A 221 25.28 2.78 -5.42
N ARG A 222 25.29 3.08 -6.70
CA ARG A 222 26.10 4.17 -7.28
C ARG A 222 25.54 5.54 -6.89
N LEU A 223 24.21 5.66 -6.83
CA LEU A 223 23.51 6.90 -6.44
C LEU A 223 23.43 7.06 -4.92
N GLU A 224 23.14 5.97 -4.22
CA GLU A 224 22.95 5.89 -2.79
C GLU A 224 23.78 4.72 -2.21
N PRO A 225 25.08 4.93 -1.89
CA PRO A 225 25.98 3.85 -1.47
C PRO A 225 25.54 3.09 -0.22
N ASP A 226 24.75 3.72 0.64
CA ASP A 226 24.27 3.14 1.89
C ASP A 226 22.82 2.62 1.81
N ASP A 227 22.25 2.49 0.61
CA ASP A 227 20.90 1.96 0.44
C ASP A 227 20.82 0.48 0.88
N GLN A 228 20.21 0.29 2.04
CA GLN A 228 19.98 -1.04 2.62
C GLN A 228 18.85 -1.79 1.90
N GLY A 229 17.83 -1.07 1.44
CA GLY A 229 16.66 -1.64 0.75
C GLY A 229 17.04 -2.34 -0.54
N ALA A 230 17.92 -1.73 -1.34
CA ALA A 230 18.42 -2.33 -2.58
C ALA A 230 19.20 -3.63 -2.32
N ARG A 231 20.05 -3.64 -1.29
CA ARG A 231 20.82 -4.85 -0.91
C ARG A 231 19.92 -5.98 -0.43
N ILE A 232 18.93 -5.65 0.42
CA ILE A 232 17.95 -6.62 0.91
C ILE A 232 17.13 -7.18 -0.26
N LEU A 233 16.66 -6.32 -1.16
CA LEU A 233 15.85 -6.74 -2.29
C LEU A 233 16.63 -7.62 -3.27
N LEU A 234 17.89 -7.28 -3.55
CA LEU A 234 18.79 -8.10 -4.37
C LEU A 234 19.07 -9.47 -3.72
N SER A 235 19.38 -9.49 -2.42
CA SER A 235 19.58 -10.74 -1.69
C SER A 235 18.32 -11.61 -1.71
N ASN A 236 17.15 -11.01 -1.53
CA ASN A 236 15.88 -11.72 -1.63
C ASN A 236 15.64 -12.27 -3.05
N THR A 237 16.05 -11.54 -4.10
CA THR A 237 15.95 -12.01 -5.48
C THR A 237 16.83 -13.26 -5.71
N TYR A 238 18.05 -13.25 -5.20
CA TYR A 238 18.93 -14.43 -5.28
C TYR A 238 18.35 -15.63 -4.51
N ALA A 239 17.79 -15.38 -3.32
CA ALA A 239 17.17 -16.43 -2.50
C ALA A 239 15.92 -17.04 -3.19
N ASP A 240 15.07 -16.21 -3.83
CA ASP A 240 13.93 -16.65 -4.64
C ASP A 240 14.35 -17.57 -5.80
N LEU A 241 15.57 -17.37 -6.33
CA LEU A 241 16.18 -18.18 -7.39
C LEU A 241 17.01 -19.35 -6.87
N ARG A 242 17.05 -19.56 -5.55
CA ARG A 242 17.90 -20.57 -4.88
C ARG A 242 19.40 -20.38 -5.13
N GLN A 243 19.82 -19.17 -5.48
CA GLN A 243 21.24 -18.78 -5.62
C GLN A 243 21.80 -18.41 -4.26
N TRP A 244 21.93 -19.42 -3.37
CA TRP A 244 22.23 -19.23 -1.95
C TRP A 244 23.59 -18.57 -1.70
N ALA A 245 24.60 -18.89 -2.53
CA ALA A 245 25.92 -18.29 -2.40
C ALA A 245 25.92 -16.78 -2.64
N ASP A 246 25.17 -16.28 -3.63
CA ASP A 246 25.06 -14.85 -3.93
C ASP A 246 24.17 -14.14 -2.89
N ALA A 247 23.12 -14.82 -2.43
CA ALA A 247 22.30 -14.33 -1.33
C ALA A 247 23.13 -14.15 -0.06
N GLU A 248 23.93 -15.15 0.32
CA GLU A 248 24.81 -15.11 1.49
C GLU A 248 25.88 -14.02 1.38
N LYS A 249 26.50 -13.88 0.22
CA LYS A 249 27.47 -12.80 -0.06
C LYS A 249 26.85 -11.43 0.16
N SER A 250 25.63 -11.23 -0.32
CA SER A 250 24.88 -9.97 -0.11
C SER A 250 24.57 -9.75 1.36
N TRP A 251 24.17 -10.80 2.10
CA TRP A 251 23.92 -10.75 3.55
C TRP A 251 25.19 -10.47 4.36
N LYS A 252 26.32 -11.07 4.00
CA LYS A 252 27.59 -10.83 4.67
C LYS A 252 27.99 -9.36 4.57
N MET A 253 27.90 -8.78 3.37
CA MET A 253 28.19 -7.35 3.17
C MET A 253 27.28 -6.43 4.00
N MET A 254 26.03 -6.83 4.24
CA MET A 254 25.10 -6.06 5.09
C MET A 254 25.47 -6.20 6.58
N ARG A 255 25.78 -7.40 7.07
CA ARG A 255 26.20 -7.63 8.46
C ARG A 255 27.48 -6.87 8.80
N ASP A 256 28.46 -6.88 7.90
CA ASP A 256 29.74 -6.18 8.08
C ASP A 256 29.55 -4.65 8.21
N ARG A 257 28.42 -4.12 7.72
CA ARG A 257 28.02 -2.70 7.86
C ARG A 257 27.00 -2.45 8.98
N GLY A 258 26.73 -3.43 9.83
CA GLY A 258 25.80 -3.29 10.96
C GLY A 258 24.33 -3.14 10.59
N VAL A 259 23.95 -3.48 9.35
CA VAL A 259 22.56 -3.40 8.86
C VAL A 259 21.69 -4.42 9.56
N LYS A 260 20.63 -3.96 10.23
CA LYS A 260 19.58 -4.83 10.81
C LYS A 260 18.34 -4.78 9.89
N LYS A 261 17.84 -5.96 9.55
CA LYS A 261 16.57 -6.06 8.81
C LYS A 261 15.40 -5.72 9.74
N ASP A 262 14.57 -4.78 9.36
CA ASP A 262 13.31 -4.54 10.06
C ASP A 262 12.41 -5.78 9.97
N PRO A 263 11.89 -6.28 11.09
CA PRO A 263 10.96 -7.41 11.07
C PRO A 263 9.63 -7.00 10.41
N GLY A 264 8.98 -7.97 9.77
CA GLY A 264 7.62 -7.80 9.29
C GLY A 264 6.66 -7.56 10.46
N ARG A 265 6.02 -6.38 10.48
CA ARG A 265 5.03 -5.99 11.50
C ARG A 265 3.69 -5.74 10.85
N SER A 266 2.65 -6.26 11.50
CA SER A 266 1.27 -5.93 11.17
C SER A 266 0.58 -5.36 12.40
N TRP A 267 -0.33 -4.41 12.22
CA TRP A 267 -1.07 -3.87 13.35
C TRP A 267 -2.53 -3.64 13.00
N ILE A 268 -3.35 -3.68 14.02
CA ILE A 268 -4.78 -3.48 13.97
C ILE A 268 -5.19 -2.50 15.07
N GLU A 269 -6.04 -1.54 14.75
CA GLU A 269 -6.65 -0.64 15.71
C GLU A 269 -8.01 -1.21 16.13
N LEU A 270 -8.17 -1.47 17.43
CA LEU A 270 -9.42 -1.88 18.03
C LEU A 270 -9.78 -0.96 19.20
N GLY A 271 -10.90 -0.28 19.07
CA GLY A 271 -11.29 0.76 20.02
C GLY A 271 -10.30 1.91 20.02
N LYS A 272 -9.57 2.11 21.11
CA LYS A 272 -8.53 3.14 21.26
C LYS A 272 -7.12 2.54 21.40
N GLN A 273 -6.95 1.27 21.11
CA GLN A 273 -5.69 0.55 21.27
C GLN A 273 -5.18 0.02 19.93
N VAL A 274 -3.87 0.13 19.73
CA VAL A 274 -3.17 -0.45 18.60
C VAL A 274 -2.50 -1.74 19.05
N HIS A 275 -2.89 -2.86 18.44
CA HIS A 275 -2.30 -4.17 18.67
C HIS A 275 -1.30 -4.46 17.56
N VAL A 276 -0.05 -4.72 17.93
CA VAL A 276 1.06 -4.96 16.99
C VAL A 276 1.45 -6.42 17.02
N PHE A 277 1.65 -7.01 15.85
CA PHE A 277 2.06 -8.39 15.65
C PHE A 277 3.37 -8.42 14.86
N ILE A 278 4.31 -9.22 15.31
CA ILE A 278 5.60 -9.46 14.64
C ILE A 278 5.61 -10.94 14.24
N ALA A 279 6.21 -11.26 13.11
CA ALA A 279 6.30 -12.64 12.65
C ALA A 279 7.05 -13.52 13.67
N GLY A 280 6.41 -14.59 14.13
CA GLY A 280 6.96 -15.52 15.12
C GLY A 280 6.95 -15.01 16.57
N ASP A 281 6.46 -13.80 16.84
CA ASP A 281 6.33 -13.28 18.20
C ASP A 281 4.96 -13.62 18.79
N LEU A 282 4.96 -14.33 19.88
CA LEU A 282 3.76 -14.77 20.62
C LEU A 282 3.64 -14.08 21.99
N SER A 283 4.27 -12.91 22.17
CA SER A 283 4.25 -12.15 23.41
C SER A 283 2.95 -11.37 23.68
N HIS A 284 2.03 -11.34 22.71
CA HIS A 284 0.76 -10.63 22.86
C HIS A 284 -0.08 -11.21 24.02
N PRO A 285 -0.72 -10.38 24.87
CA PRO A 285 -1.52 -10.85 26.03
C PRO A 285 -2.57 -11.91 25.69
N CYS A 286 -3.14 -11.87 24.48
CA CYS A 286 -4.13 -12.84 24.00
C CYS A 286 -3.52 -13.94 23.12
N SER A 287 -2.22 -14.19 23.20
CA SER A 287 -1.51 -15.11 22.27
C SER A 287 -2.13 -16.51 22.20
N GLU A 288 -2.53 -17.10 23.34
CA GLU A 288 -3.17 -18.42 23.35
C GLU A 288 -4.48 -18.44 22.55
N SER A 289 -5.35 -17.45 22.76
CA SER A 289 -6.62 -17.34 22.04
C SER A 289 -6.38 -17.08 20.54
N ILE A 290 -5.38 -16.27 20.19
CA ILE A 290 -4.99 -16.00 18.82
C ILE A 290 -4.50 -17.28 18.12
N ILE A 291 -3.70 -18.11 18.80
CA ILE A 291 -3.21 -19.39 18.25
C ILE A 291 -4.37 -20.37 18.04
N GLN A 292 -5.31 -20.44 18.99
CA GLN A 292 -6.51 -21.28 18.86
C GLN A 292 -7.35 -20.85 17.67
N GLU A 293 -7.61 -19.56 17.54
CA GLU A 293 -8.36 -19.00 16.42
C GLU A 293 -7.62 -19.20 15.09
N LEU A 294 -6.31 -18.97 15.07
CA LEU A 294 -5.48 -19.21 13.89
C LEU A 294 -5.57 -20.67 13.44
N SER A 295 -5.54 -21.62 14.37
CA SER A 295 -5.67 -23.05 14.08
C SER A 295 -7.06 -23.39 13.53
N ARG A 296 -8.11 -22.75 14.05
CA ARG A 296 -9.48 -22.86 13.53
C ARG A 296 -9.56 -22.33 12.09
N LEU A 297 -8.99 -21.15 11.84
CA LEU A 297 -8.96 -20.56 10.50
C LEU A 297 -8.18 -21.42 9.50
N PHE A 298 -7.01 -21.96 9.91
CA PHE A 298 -6.25 -22.89 9.07
C PHE A 298 -7.07 -24.11 8.66
N SER A 299 -7.76 -24.75 9.61
CA SER A 299 -8.62 -25.89 9.29
C SER A 299 -9.70 -25.54 8.26
N ARG A 300 -10.33 -24.36 8.41
CA ARG A 300 -11.37 -23.92 7.47
C ARG A 300 -10.82 -23.62 6.08
N VAL A 301 -9.71 -22.87 5.98
CA VAL A 301 -9.14 -22.51 4.67
C VAL A 301 -8.50 -23.70 3.97
N THR A 302 -7.96 -24.67 4.70
CA THR A 302 -7.46 -25.93 4.12
C THR A 302 -8.59 -26.71 3.46
N ASN A 303 -9.76 -26.77 4.07
CA ASN A 303 -10.95 -27.37 3.46
C ASN A 303 -11.42 -26.62 2.20
N LEU A 304 -11.00 -25.37 2.02
CA LEU A 304 -11.25 -24.57 0.80
C LEU A 304 -10.10 -24.64 -0.20
N GLY A 305 -9.10 -25.50 0.03
CA GLY A 305 -7.97 -25.74 -0.87
C GLY A 305 -6.73 -24.89 -0.59
N TYR A 306 -6.61 -24.27 0.60
CA TYR A 306 -5.38 -23.60 0.96
C TYR A 306 -4.24 -24.59 1.20
N THR A 307 -3.09 -24.29 0.58
CA THR A 307 -1.82 -24.97 0.83
C THR A 307 -0.76 -23.91 1.10
N PRO A 308 0.11 -24.09 2.14
CA PRO A 308 1.20 -23.15 2.40
C PRO A 308 2.13 -23.02 1.20
N GLN A 309 2.39 -21.79 0.78
CA GLN A 309 3.24 -21.50 -0.37
C GLN A 309 4.68 -21.26 0.11
N THR A 310 5.41 -22.35 0.33
CA THR A 310 6.76 -22.37 0.95
C THR A 310 7.83 -21.66 0.14
N GLU A 311 7.58 -21.34 -1.13
CA GLU A 311 8.44 -20.50 -1.97
C GLU A 311 8.59 -19.06 -1.47
N PHE A 312 7.66 -18.57 -0.64
CA PHE A 312 7.77 -17.25 -0.01
C PHE A 312 8.68 -17.22 1.23
N VAL A 313 9.20 -18.36 1.69
CA VAL A 313 10.21 -18.43 2.74
C VAL A 313 11.60 -18.42 2.10
N LEU A 314 12.30 -17.29 2.26
CA LEU A 314 13.60 -17.01 1.65
C LEU A 314 14.78 -17.58 2.47
N GLN A 315 14.56 -18.68 3.16
CA GLN A 315 15.57 -19.38 3.94
C GLN A 315 15.71 -20.82 3.43
N ASP A 316 16.92 -21.34 3.44
CA ASP A 316 17.19 -22.72 3.06
C ASP A 316 16.88 -23.65 4.22
N LEU A 317 15.61 -24.04 4.32
CA LEU A 317 15.06 -24.86 5.40
C LEU A 317 14.24 -26.02 4.82
N ALA A 318 14.01 -27.06 5.64
CA ALA A 318 13.08 -28.12 5.29
C ALA A 318 11.64 -27.60 5.12
N THR A 319 10.83 -28.31 4.33
CA THR A 319 9.47 -27.89 3.99
C THR A 319 8.61 -27.65 5.24
N GLU A 320 8.68 -28.55 6.20
CA GLU A 320 7.92 -28.48 7.46
C GLU A 320 8.29 -27.21 8.27
N GLN A 321 9.59 -26.88 8.33
CA GLN A 321 10.06 -25.66 8.99
C GLN A 321 9.58 -24.39 8.27
N LYS A 322 9.52 -24.41 6.93
CA LYS A 322 8.98 -23.31 6.14
C LYS A 322 7.49 -23.10 6.38
N GLU A 323 6.73 -24.18 6.46
CA GLU A 323 5.30 -24.14 6.77
C GLU A 323 5.05 -23.56 8.17
N ASP A 324 5.84 -23.95 9.18
CA ASP A 324 5.75 -23.40 10.52
C ASP A 324 6.07 -21.90 10.55
N LEU A 325 7.09 -21.45 9.82
CA LEU A 325 7.39 -20.02 9.71
C LEU A 325 6.24 -19.24 9.08
N LEU A 326 5.64 -19.77 7.99
CA LEU A 326 4.52 -19.14 7.31
C LEU A 326 3.28 -19.06 8.20
N LYS A 327 3.08 -20.04 9.07
CA LYS A 327 1.93 -20.11 9.97
C LYS A 327 1.83 -18.90 10.88
N TYR A 328 2.96 -18.42 11.38
CA TYR A 328 3.01 -17.31 12.33
C TYR A 328 3.47 -15.99 11.72
N HIS A 329 3.20 -15.77 10.42
CA HIS A 329 3.38 -14.46 9.84
C HIS A 329 2.50 -13.40 10.52
N SER A 330 3.03 -12.19 10.68
CA SER A 330 2.35 -11.09 11.38
C SER A 330 0.94 -10.80 10.87
N GLU A 331 0.72 -10.94 9.54
CA GLU A 331 -0.58 -10.77 8.91
C GLU A 331 -1.59 -11.80 9.39
N LYS A 332 -1.20 -13.06 9.47
CA LYS A 332 -2.08 -14.17 9.89
C LYS A 332 -2.46 -14.04 11.37
N LEU A 333 -1.50 -13.64 12.22
CA LEU A 333 -1.77 -13.31 13.62
C LEU A 333 -2.75 -12.15 13.75
N ALA A 334 -2.55 -11.08 12.98
CA ALA A 334 -3.45 -9.92 12.94
C ALA A 334 -4.85 -10.29 12.42
N ILE A 335 -4.94 -11.14 11.38
CA ILE A 335 -6.22 -11.65 10.86
C ILE A 335 -6.96 -12.45 11.94
N ALA A 336 -6.27 -13.38 12.62
CA ALA A 336 -6.88 -14.18 13.69
C ALA A 336 -7.40 -13.30 14.83
N PHE A 337 -6.59 -12.35 15.29
CA PHE A 337 -7.00 -11.39 16.30
C PHE A 337 -8.20 -10.53 15.84
N GLY A 338 -8.15 -10.05 14.61
CA GLY A 338 -9.25 -9.28 13.99
C GLY A 338 -10.53 -10.09 13.90
N THR A 339 -10.45 -11.38 13.54
CA THR A 339 -11.64 -12.26 13.42
C THR A 339 -12.33 -12.49 14.76
N MET A 340 -11.54 -12.65 15.84
CA MET A 340 -12.06 -12.79 17.20
C MET A 340 -12.81 -11.56 17.71
N ASN A 341 -12.37 -10.36 17.27
CA ASN A 341 -12.84 -9.08 17.82
C ASN A 341 -13.68 -8.27 16.83
N ALA A 342 -13.88 -8.77 15.60
CA ALA A 342 -14.62 -8.04 14.59
C ALA A 342 -16.10 -7.91 14.94
N MET A 343 -16.58 -6.67 14.99
CA MET A 343 -18.01 -6.39 15.07
C MET A 343 -18.71 -6.81 13.78
N GLU A 344 -19.96 -7.24 13.89
CA GLU A 344 -20.78 -7.60 12.74
C GLU A 344 -20.88 -6.44 11.73
N GLY A 345 -20.70 -6.73 10.46
CA GLY A 345 -20.75 -5.75 9.37
C GLY A 345 -19.57 -4.78 9.28
N LYS A 346 -18.59 -4.84 10.20
CA LYS A 346 -17.38 -4.00 10.10
C LYS A 346 -16.22 -4.77 9.47
N PRO A 347 -15.46 -4.15 8.56
CA PRO A 347 -14.26 -4.76 7.99
C PRO A 347 -13.13 -4.87 9.01
N ILE A 348 -12.34 -5.94 8.92
CA ILE A 348 -11.08 -6.08 9.66
C ILE A 348 -10.01 -5.28 8.91
N ARG A 349 -9.41 -4.26 9.56
CA ARG A 349 -8.41 -3.40 8.94
C ARG A 349 -7.04 -3.66 9.55
N ILE A 350 -6.10 -4.06 8.71
CA ILE A 350 -4.73 -4.41 9.10
C ILE A 350 -3.75 -3.53 8.32
N MET A 351 -2.81 -2.96 9.02
CA MET A 351 -1.69 -2.22 8.45
C MET A 351 -0.42 -3.05 8.50
N LYS A 352 0.45 -2.90 7.51
CA LYS A 352 1.71 -3.64 7.41
C LYS A 352 2.84 -2.73 6.95
N ASN A 353 4.03 -2.91 7.57
CA ASN A 353 5.22 -2.15 7.21
C ASN A 353 5.96 -2.69 5.98
N LEU A 354 5.74 -3.93 5.60
CA LEU A 354 6.32 -4.57 4.43
C LEU A 354 5.22 -5.00 3.45
N ARG A 355 5.60 -5.27 2.20
CA ARG A 355 4.68 -5.82 1.20
C ARG A 355 4.12 -7.17 1.68
N ILE A 356 2.82 -7.41 1.48
CA ILE A 356 2.20 -8.69 1.82
C ILE A 356 2.79 -9.80 0.92
N CYS A 357 3.10 -10.97 1.49
CA CYS A 357 3.56 -12.11 0.68
C CYS A 357 2.38 -12.85 0.04
N GLY A 358 2.65 -13.62 -1.03
CA GLY A 358 1.62 -14.37 -1.75
C GLY A 358 0.86 -15.35 -0.86
N ASP A 359 1.55 -16.00 0.05
CA ASP A 359 0.96 -16.93 0.99
C ASP A 359 -0.05 -16.26 1.94
N CYS A 360 0.32 -15.10 2.56
CA CYS A 360 -0.61 -14.34 3.39
C CYS A 360 -1.77 -13.75 2.58
N HIS A 361 -1.52 -13.37 1.32
CA HIS A 361 -2.56 -12.89 0.42
C HIS A 361 -3.59 -13.99 0.10
N ALA A 362 -3.12 -15.20 -0.26
CA ALA A 362 -3.98 -16.36 -0.50
C ALA A 362 -4.78 -16.75 0.76
N PHE A 363 -4.12 -16.74 1.93
CA PHE A 363 -4.77 -17.00 3.21
C PHE A 363 -5.88 -15.98 3.49
N ALA A 364 -5.62 -14.68 3.35
CA ALA A 364 -6.61 -13.62 3.57
C ALA A 364 -7.82 -13.75 2.64
N LYS A 365 -7.63 -14.10 1.36
CA LYS A 365 -8.71 -14.39 0.41
C LYS A 365 -9.63 -15.48 0.95
N LEU A 366 -9.07 -16.61 1.35
CA LEU A 366 -9.86 -17.75 1.80
C LEU A 366 -10.50 -17.52 3.15
N VAL A 367 -9.85 -16.80 4.08
CA VAL A 367 -10.48 -16.37 5.33
C VAL A 367 -11.67 -15.45 5.06
N SER A 368 -11.54 -14.49 4.14
CA SER A 368 -12.68 -13.61 3.80
C SER A 368 -13.90 -14.40 3.32
N LYS A 369 -13.67 -15.46 2.56
CA LYS A 369 -14.72 -16.38 2.07
C LYS A 369 -15.29 -17.25 3.19
N SER A 370 -14.42 -17.86 4.02
CA SER A 370 -14.86 -18.81 5.05
C SER A 370 -15.60 -18.15 6.21
N GLU A 371 -15.25 -16.90 6.52
CA GLU A 371 -15.84 -16.14 7.62
C GLU A 371 -16.93 -15.14 7.17
N GLY A 372 -17.13 -14.94 5.86
CA GLY A 372 -18.04 -13.94 5.32
C GLY A 372 -17.68 -12.52 5.74
N LYS A 373 -16.40 -12.25 6.01
CA LYS A 373 -15.91 -10.96 6.52
C LYS A 373 -15.06 -10.24 5.48
N VAL A 374 -15.22 -8.93 5.41
CA VAL A 374 -14.33 -8.08 4.63
C VAL A 374 -13.04 -7.87 5.40
N ILE A 375 -11.90 -8.19 4.78
CA ILE A 375 -10.57 -7.95 5.33
C ILE A 375 -9.88 -6.91 4.44
N ILE A 376 -9.33 -5.88 5.05
CA ILE A 376 -8.60 -4.82 4.35
C ILE A 376 -7.18 -4.81 4.89
N ILE A 377 -6.21 -5.09 4.04
CA ILE A 377 -4.79 -5.02 4.40
C ILE A 377 -4.14 -3.89 3.60
N ARG A 378 -3.54 -2.93 4.30
CA ARG A 378 -2.70 -1.91 3.68
C ARG A 378 -1.24 -2.26 3.85
N ASP A 379 -0.54 -2.42 2.76
CA ASP A 379 0.90 -2.52 2.71
C ASP A 379 1.53 -1.17 2.25
N PRO A 380 2.87 -1.02 2.16
CA PRO A 380 3.50 0.24 1.74
C PRO A 380 3.11 0.73 0.35
N VAL A 381 2.59 -0.16 -0.51
CA VAL A 381 2.30 0.13 -1.92
C VAL A 381 0.82 0.43 -2.15
N ARG A 382 -0.07 -0.40 -1.59
CA ARG A 382 -1.52 -0.31 -1.85
C ARG A 382 -2.38 -0.92 -0.74
N PHE A 383 -3.69 -0.81 -0.93
CA PHE A 383 -4.69 -1.58 -0.20
C PHE A 383 -5.06 -2.86 -0.93
N HIS A 384 -5.29 -3.91 -0.17
CA HIS A 384 -5.88 -5.17 -0.59
C HIS A 384 -7.21 -5.34 0.12
N HIS A 385 -8.31 -5.26 -0.62
CA HIS A 385 -9.65 -5.49 -0.11
C HIS A 385 -10.06 -6.92 -0.44
N PHE A 386 -10.13 -7.77 0.58
CA PHE A 386 -10.54 -9.16 0.46
C PHE A 386 -12.00 -9.31 0.83
N GLN A 387 -12.78 -9.84 -0.07
CA GLN A 387 -14.20 -10.14 0.13
C GLN A 387 -14.59 -11.36 -0.69
N ASP A 388 -15.34 -12.28 -0.10
CA ASP A 388 -15.89 -13.47 -0.77
C ASP A 388 -14.84 -14.31 -1.53
N GLY A 389 -13.60 -14.33 -1.05
CA GLY A 389 -12.49 -15.08 -1.66
C GLY A 389 -11.78 -14.39 -2.80
N VAL A 390 -12.10 -13.13 -3.10
CA VAL A 390 -11.43 -12.34 -4.12
C VAL A 390 -10.72 -11.15 -3.49
N CYS A 391 -9.72 -10.59 -4.20
CA CYS A 391 -9.04 -9.37 -3.79
C CYS A 391 -9.23 -8.28 -4.84
N SER A 392 -9.34 -7.02 -4.42
CA SER A 392 -9.43 -5.86 -5.30
C SER A 392 -8.23 -5.70 -6.25
N CYS A 393 -7.09 -6.32 -5.94
CA CYS A 393 -5.91 -6.31 -6.81
C CYS A 393 -5.98 -7.30 -7.98
N ASN A 394 -7.01 -8.18 -8.04
CA ASN A 394 -7.16 -9.25 -9.04
C ASN A 394 -5.92 -10.15 -9.15
N ASP A 395 -5.22 -10.37 -8.02
CA ASP A 395 -3.97 -11.13 -7.93
C ASP A 395 -2.82 -10.56 -8.79
N TYR A 396 -2.94 -9.31 -9.25
CA TYR A 396 -1.93 -8.57 -10.00
C TYR A 396 -1.23 -7.55 -9.09
N TRP A 397 -0.11 -7.97 -8.47
CA TRP A 397 0.54 -7.16 -7.43
C TRP A 397 2.04 -7.47 -7.23
#